data_ff4424f4b7789027855505a018ca11f0
#
_entry.id   ff4424f4b7789027855505a018ca11f0
#
_cell.length_a   1.000
_cell.length_b   1.000
_cell.length_c   1.000
_cell.angle_alpha   90.00
_cell.angle_beta   90.00
_cell.angle_gamma   90.00
#
_symmetry.space_group_name_H-M   'P 1'
#
loop_
_entity.id
_entity.type
_entity.pdbx_description
1 polymer ?
#
loop_
_entity_poly.entity_id
_entity_poly.type
_entity_poly.pdbx_seq_one_letter_code
_entity_poly.pdbx_strand_id
1 'polypeptide(L)'
;MEPKAKKNNTLKKIIKSAKHLFLENGFNGTSIRDIAKKANVQSSLIYHYFSNKVELWKTVKESLINPENFSSINDCIKQDTFESFVEKLVEARFNIHASNPEMLKILDWQRLEKNSSLSGIKNQQNLTSLDQLEEKVRFFQETGQLPKKLSAKYIILFISAATIAPFTLSYELDKNTLEKNDFIKTTTDLLLKAFKE
;
A
#
# COMPACT_ATOMS: atom_id res chain seq x y z
N MET A 1 15.93 -34.20 7.25
CA MET A 1 14.88 -33.13 7.21
C MET A 1 15.38 -31.70 7.49
N GLU A 2 16.69 -31.44 7.56
CA GLU A 2 17.28 -30.12 7.86
C GLU A 2 17.46 -29.09 6.72
N PRO A 3 17.57 -29.44 5.41
CA PRO A 3 17.96 -28.43 4.42
C PRO A 3 16.90 -27.38 4.14
N LYS A 4 15.60 -27.72 4.15
CA LYS A 4 14.49 -26.77 3.85
C LYS A 4 14.29 -25.73 4.96
N ALA A 5 14.42 -26.13 6.23
CA ALA A 5 14.26 -25.21 7.38
C ALA A 5 15.39 -24.17 7.43
N LYS A 6 16.64 -24.60 7.16
CA LYS A 6 17.82 -23.72 7.13
C LYS A 6 17.76 -22.73 5.96
N LYS A 7 17.30 -23.17 4.79
CA LYS A 7 17.10 -22.34 3.59
C LYS A 7 16.03 -21.27 3.84
N ASN A 8 14.92 -21.62 4.50
CA ASN A 8 13.85 -20.70 4.82
C ASN A 8 14.27 -19.65 5.86
N ASN A 9 15.10 -20.02 6.84
CA ASN A 9 15.63 -19.09 7.84
C ASN A 9 16.60 -18.07 7.19
N THR A 10 17.44 -18.50 6.26
CA THR A 10 18.37 -17.61 5.53
C THR A 10 17.60 -16.59 4.68
N LEU A 11 16.59 -17.03 3.94
CA LEU A 11 15.73 -16.15 3.15
C LEU A 11 15.03 -15.07 4.03
N LYS A 12 14.48 -15.48 5.17
CA LYS A 12 13.89 -14.54 6.14
C LYS A 12 14.91 -13.51 6.65
N LYS A 13 16.15 -13.91 6.94
CA LYS A 13 17.22 -12.99 7.35
C LYS A 13 17.56 -11.98 6.26
N ILE A 14 17.67 -12.42 5.01
CA ILE A 14 17.92 -11.51 3.86
C ILE A 14 16.79 -10.48 3.73
N ILE A 15 15.54 -10.93 3.71
CA ILE A 15 14.38 -10.03 3.59
C ILE A 15 14.32 -9.04 4.76
N LYS A 16 14.54 -9.49 6.00
CA LYS A 16 14.57 -8.63 7.19
C LYS A 16 15.68 -7.57 7.11
N SER A 17 16.89 -7.96 6.66
CA SER A 17 18.01 -7.04 6.51
C SER A 17 17.79 -6.04 5.38
N ALA A 18 17.23 -6.50 4.25
CA ALA A 18 16.85 -5.66 3.13
C ALA A 18 15.76 -4.66 3.52
N LYS A 19 14.71 -5.11 4.24
CA LYS A 19 13.64 -4.24 4.76
C LYS A 19 14.22 -3.10 5.58
N HIS A 20 15.07 -3.41 6.54
CA HIS A 20 15.69 -2.40 7.40
C HIS A 20 16.49 -1.36 6.60
N LEU A 21 17.36 -1.80 5.69
CA LEU A 21 18.20 -0.90 4.90
C LEU A 21 17.37 -0.07 3.89
N PHE A 22 16.36 -0.66 3.28
CA PHE A 22 15.47 0.06 2.37
C PHE A 22 14.62 1.12 3.10
N LEU A 23 14.19 0.84 4.33
CA LEU A 23 13.50 1.82 5.15
C LEU A 23 14.40 2.97 5.58
N GLU A 24 15.69 2.71 5.84
CA GLU A 24 16.65 3.75 6.24
C GLU A 24 17.15 4.58 5.06
N ASN A 25 17.58 3.94 3.98
CA ASN A 25 18.39 4.54 2.93
C ASN A 25 17.71 4.60 1.54
N GLY A 26 16.49 4.08 1.43
CA GLY A 26 15.80 3.93 0.15
C GLY A 26 16.40 2.84 -0.74
N PHE A 27 15.88 2.75 -1.98
CA PHE A 27 16.35 1.76 -2.94
C PHE A 27 17.77 2.10 -3.46
N ASN A 28 18.00 3.34 -3.92
CA ASN A 28 19.30 3.73 -4.49
C ASN A 28 20.40 3.78 -3.44
N GLY A 29 20.09 4.20 -2.20
CA GLY A 29 21.04 4.26 -1.09
C GLY A 29 21.41 2.90 -0.48
N THR A 30 20.82 1.80 -0.95
CA THR A 30 21.07 0.44 -0.43
C THR A 30 21.71 -0.42 -1.50
N SER A 31 22.84 -1.06 -1.19
CA SER A 31 23.49 -2.05 -2.09
C SER A 31 23.24 -3.50 -1.64
N ILE A 32 23.34 -4.45 -2.60
CA ILE A 32 23.29 -5.89 -2.29
C ILE A 32 24.41 -6.28 -1.32
N ARG A 33 25.58 -5.61 -1.38
CA ARG A 33 26.70 -5.86 -0.47
C ARG A 33 26.34 -5.47 0.98
N ASP A 34 25.69 -4.34 1.17
CA ASP A 34 25.25 -3.90 2.51
C ASP A 34 24.22 -4.84 3.09
N ILE A 35 23.27 -5.30 2.26
CA ILE A 35 22.28 -6.30 2.66
C ILE A 35 22.96 -7.61 3.06
N ALA A 36 23.91 -8.09 2.25
CA ALA A 36 24.64 -9.32 2.51
C ALA A 36 25.44 -9.24 3.82
N LYS A 37 26.14 -8.11 4.03
CA LYS A 37 26.88 -7.82 5.28
C LYS A 37 25.95 -7.84 6.49
N LYS A 38 24.79 -7.15 6.41
CA LYS A 38 23.82 -7.07 7.51
C LYS A 38 23.15 -8.42 7.78
N ALA A 39 22.89 -9.22 6.75
CA ALA A 39 22.30 -10.56 6.87
C ALA A 39 23.31 -11.64 7.29
N ASN A 40 24.61 -11.29 7.32
CA ASN A 40 25.74 -12.21 7.53
C ASN A 40 25.74 -13.39 6.52
N VAL A 41 25.66 -13.04 5.22
CA VAL A 41 25.70 -14.00 4.10
C VAL A 41 26.61 -13.48 2.97
N GLN A 42 26.95 -14.35 2.02
CA GLN A 42 27.63 -13.95 0.79
C GLN A 42 26.65 -13.27 -0.18
N SER A 43 27.09 -12.26 -0.93
CA SER A 43 26.25 -11.59 -1.95
C SER A 43 25.74 -12.56 -3.02
N SER A 44 26.54 -13.57 -3.39
CA SER A 44 26.15 -14.63 -4.32
C SER A 44 24.91 -15.39 -3.84
N LEU A 45 24.76 -15.57 -2.52
CA LEU A 45 23.59 -16.21 -1.96
C LEU A 45 22.32 -15.37 -2.12
N ILE A 46 22.41 -14.02 -2.07
CA ILE A 46 21.27 -13.15 -2.35
C ILE A 46 20.86 -13.31 -3.82
N TYR A 47 21.81 -13.33 -4.75
CA TYR A 47 21.52 -13.55 -6.17
C TYR A 47 20.98 -14.97 -6.49
N HIS A 48 21.23 -15.94 -5.61
CA HIS A 48 20.57 -17.25 -5.71
C HIS A 48 19.05 -17.19 -5.41
N TYR A 49 18.61 -16.27 -4.54
CA TYR A 49 17.20 -16.10 -4.18
C TYR A 49 16.47 -15.06 -5.03
N PHE A 50 17.18 -14.05 -5.49
CA PHE A 50 16.62 -12.88 -6.17
C PHE A 50 17.47 -12.57 -7.40
N SER A 51 16.83 -12.47 -8.57
CA SER A 51 17.51 -12.17 -9.83
C SER A 51 18.20 -10.80 -9.82
N ASN A 52 17.65 -9.85 -9.05
CA ASN A 52 18.16 -8.49 -8.94
C ASN A 52 17.61 -7.77 -7.69
N LYS A 53 18.13 -6.56 -7.43
CA LYS A 53 17.72 -5.72 -6.30
C LYS A 53 16.25 -5.29 -6.37
N VAL A 54 15.69 -5.11 -7.58
CA VAL A 54 14.28 -4.74 -7.78
C VAL A 54 13.35 -5.87 -7.32
N GLU A 55 13.68 -7.12 -7.62
CA GLU A 55 12.91 -8.27 -7.16
C GLU A 55 12.92 -8.36 -5.63
N LEU A 56 14.07 -8.15 -5.00
CA LEU A 56 14.18 -8.10 -3.54
C LEU A 56 13.36 -6.95 -2.94
N TRP A 57 13.38 -5.75 -3.55
CA TRP A 57 12.55 -4.62 -3.16
C TRP A 57 11.05 -4.98 -3.19
N LYS A 58 10.58 -5.56 -4.30
CA LYS A 58 9.18 -6.00 -4.44
C LYS A 58 8.79 -7.05 -3.41
N THR A 59 9.69 -7.98 -3.10
CA THR A 59 9.47 -8.99 -2.05
C THR A 59 9.42 -8.35 -0.66
N VAL A 60 10.23 -7.34 -0.38
CA VAL A 60 10.14 -6.57 0.87
C VAL A 60 8.80 -5.85 0.96
N LYS A 61 8.34 -5.18 -0.10
CA LYS A 61 7.00 -4.57 -0.13
C LYS A 61 5.91 -5.59 0.15
N GLU A 62 5.97 -6.74 -0.50
CA GLU A 62 5.00 -7.82 -0.29
C GLU A 62 5.00 -8.33 1.16
N SER A 63 6.17 -8.40 1.80
CA SER A 63 6.28 -8.79 3.22
C SER A 63 5.68 -7.78 4.21
N LEU A 64 5.40 -6.56 3.77
CA LEU A 64 4.73 -5.52 4.55
C LEU A 64 3.21 -5.54 4.39
N ILE A 65 2.70 -6.33 3.46
CA ILE A 65 1.28 -6.46 3.21
C ILE A 65 0.66 -7.36 4.30
N ASN A 66 -0.31 -6.81 5.04
CA ASN A 66 -1.15 -7.62 5.90
C ASN A 66 -2.36 -8.14 5.09
N PRO A 67 -2.55 -9.47 4.95
CA PRO A 67 -3.70 -10.03 4.22
C PRO A 67 -5.07 -9.55 4.74
N GLU A 68 -5.20 -9.30 6.04
CA GLU A 68 -6.44 -8.80 6.64
C GLU A 68 -6.82 -7.40 6.12
N ASN A 69 -5.82 -6.56 5.82
CA ASN A 69 -6.04 -5.24 5.25
C ASN A 69 -6.68 -5.29 3.85
N PHE A 70 -6.45 -6.39 3.12
CA PHE A 70 -7.03 -6.56 1.78
C PHE A 70 -8.44 -7.13 1.81
N SER A 71 -8.80 -7.92 2.83
CA SER A 71 -10.18 -8.37 2.98
C SER A 71 -11.13 -7.18 3.15
N SER A 72 -10.72 -6.14 3.88
CA SER A 72 -11.53 -4.93 4.06
C SER A 72 -11.71 -4.12 2.76
N ILE A 73 -10.72 -4.09 1.87
CA ILE A 73 -10.90 -3.49 0.53
C ILE A 73 -11.84 -4.33 -0.35
N ASN A 74 -11.73 -5.67 -0.28
CA ASN A 74 -12.66 -6.56 -0.99
C ASN A 74 -14.11 -6.38 -0.51
N ASP A 75 -14.32 -6.05 0.76
CA ASP A 75 -15.67 -5.77 1.28
C ASP A 75 -16.25 -4.45 0.77
N CYS A 76 -15.39 -3.49 0.37
CA CYS A 76 -15.87 -2.25 -0.25
C CYS A 76 -16.56 -2.51 -1.60
N ILE A 77 -16.03 -3.39 -2.45
CA ILE A 77 -16.65 -3.67 -3.77
C ILE A 77 -17.97 -4.43 -3.69
N LYS A 78 -18.32 -5.00 -2.53
CA LYS A 78 -19.60 -5.69 -2.29
C LYS A 78 -20.74 -4.73 -1.93
N GLN A 79 -20.45 -3.45 -1.68
CA GLN A 79 -21.47 -2.49 -1.26
C GLN A 79 -22.43 -2.15 -2.40
N ASP A 80 -23.72 -2.01 -2.09
CA ASP A 80 -24.76 -1.74 -3.10
C ASP A 80 -24.99 -0.24 -3.35
N THR A 81 -24.57 0.62 -2.41
CA THR A 81 -24.68 2.07 -2.52
C THR A 81 -23.33 2.74 -2.59
N PHE A 82 -23.27 3.88 -3.30
CA PHE A 82 -22.05 4.67 -3.38
C PHE A 82 -21.62 5.21 -2.02
N GLU A 83 -22.58 5.59 -1.18
CA GLU A 83 -22.33 6.06 0.20
C GLU A 83 -21.60 5.00 1.02
N SER A 84 -22.17 3.79 1.10
CA SER A 84 -21.54 2.67 1.84
C SER A 84 -20.20 2.29 1.28
N PHE A 85 -20.04 2.36 -0.05
CA PHE A 85 -18.76 2.11 -0.72
C PHE A 85 -17.70 3.13 -0.29
N VAL A 86 -18.01 4.44 -0.31
CA VAL A 86 -17.06 5.49 0.10
C VAL A 86 -16.72 5.36 1.57
N GLU A 87 -17.71 5.20 2.45
CA GLU A 87 -17.50 5.04 3.90
C GLU A 87 -16.56 3.86 4.19
N LYS A 88 -16.85 2.69 3.62
CA LYS A 88 -16.02 1.49 3.81
C LYS A 88 -14.63 1.65 3.22
N LEU A 89 -14.49 2.30 2.08
CA LEU A 89 -13.20 2.51 1.44
C LEU A 89 -12.34 3.52 2.22
N VAL A 90 -12.93 4.61 2.73
CA VAL A 90 -12.25 5.58 3.59
C VAL A 90 -11.77 4.89 4.87
N GLU A 91 -12.65 4.13 5.54
CA GLU A 91 -12.29 3.39 6.76
C GLU A 91 -11.17 2.36 6.51
N ALA A 92 -11.32 1.53 5.48
CA ALA A 92 -10.33 0.49 5.15
C ALA A 92 -8.95 1.10 4.84
N ARG A 93 -8.90 2.16 4.02
CA ARG A 93 -7.66 2.85 3.68
C ARG A 93 -7.02 3.54 4.88
N PHE A 94 -7.81 4.21 5.71
CA PHE A 94 -7.30 4.80 6.95
C PHE A 94 -6.65 3.74 7.84
N ASN A 95 -7.32 2.62 8.06
CA ASN A 95 -6.80 1.51 8.88
C ASN A 95 -5.51 0.91 8.30
N ILE A 96 -5.44 0.74 6.97
CA ILE A 96 -4.23 0.27 6.28
C ILE A 96 -3.04 1.22 6.54
N HIS A 97 -3.26 2.53 6.39
CA HIS A 97 -2.20 3.52 6.59
C HIS A 97 -1.80 3.64 8.06
N ALA A 98 -2.77 3.67 8.98
CA ALA A 98 -2.52 3.74 10.42
C ALA A 98 -1.74 2.53 10.95
N SER A 99 -2.04 1.32 10.43
CA SER A 99 -1.42 0.08 10.91
C SER A 99 -0.05 -0.22 10.27
N ASN A 100 0.36 0.50 9.21
CA ASN A 100 1.54 0.13 8.44
C ASN A 100 2.45 1.32 8.05
N PRO A 101 3.09 1.98 9.03
CA PRO A 101 4.00 3.09 8.76
C PRO A 101 5.23 2.69 7.95
N GLU A 102 5.67 1.43 8.02
CA GLU A 102 6.79 0.93 7.22
C GLU A 102 6.42 0.90 5.73
N MET A 103 5.19 0.52 5.38
CA MET A 103 4.70 0.56 4.00
C MET A 103 4.65 2.00 3.47
N LEU A 104 4.15 2.95 4.26
CA LEU A 104 4.12 4.35 3.87
C LEU A 104 5.53 4.86 3.55
N LYS A 105 6.50 4.57 4.39
CA LYS A 105 7.90 4.97 4.19
C LYS A 105 8.50 4.35 2.92
N ILE A 106 8.20 3.09 2.62
CA ILE A 106 8.63 2.43 1.37
C ILE A 106 7.98 3.09 0.14
N LEU A 107 6.71 3.47 0.22
CA LEU A 107 6.02 4.17 -0.88
C LEU A 107 6.57 5.57 -1.09
N ASP A 108 6.94 6.28 -0.03
CA ASP A 108 7.61 7.59 -0.12
C ASP A 108 8.98 7.47 -0.80
N TRP A 109 9.79 6.51 -0.42
CA TRP A 109 11.03 6.21 -1.12
C TRP A 109 10.80 5.92 -2.60
N GLN A 110 9.83 5.05 -2.93
CA GLN A 110 9.47 4.74 -4.32
C GLN A 110 9.11 6.00 -5.12
N ARG A 111 8.35 6.92 -4.53
CA ARG A 111 7.97 8.20 -5.14
C ARG A 111 9.18 9.11 -5.38
N LEU A 112 10.08 9.21 -4.40
CA LEU A 112 11.29 10.05 -4.48
C LEU A 112 12.31 9.51 -5.49
N GLU A 113 12.46 8.21 -5.59
CA GLU A 113 13.40 7.54 -6.51
C GLU A 113 13.01 7.68 -7.98
N LYS A 114 11.76 8.05 -8.30
CA LYS A 114 11.23 8.24 -9.67
C LYS A 114 11.48 7.06 -10.60
N ASN A 115 11.59 5.85 -10.04
CA ASN A 115 11.89 4.63 -10.78
C ASN A 115 10.62 3.76 -10.89
N SER A 116 10.02 3.71 -12.09
CA SER A 116 8.79 2.95 -12.35
C SER A 116 8.95 1.44 -12.12
N SER A 117 10.16 0.90 -12.23
CA SER A 117 10.40 -0.53 -11.95
C SER A 117 10.17 -0.94 -10.50
N LEU A 118 10.19 0.04 -9.57
CA LEU A 118 9.90 -0.19 -8.15
C LEU A 118 8.41 -0.28 -7.85
N SER A 119 7.55 0.13 -8.79
CA SER A 119 6.11 0.03 -8.63
C SER A 119 5.63 -1.43 -8.65
N GLY A 120 4.41 -1.64 -8.12
CA GLY A 120 3.82 -2.98 -8.03
C GLY A 120 4.40 -3.82 -6.90
N ILE A 121 3.90 -5.04 -6.81
CA ILE A 121 4.34 -6.13 -5.93
C ILE A 121 4.50 -7.40 -6.76
N LYS A 122 5.20 -8.40 -6.23
CA LYS A 122 5.52 -9.63 -6.98
C LYS A 122 4.28 -10.49 -7.29
N ASN A 123 3.39 -10.64 -6.31
CA ASN A 123 2.18 -11.48 -6.40
C ASN A 123 0.92 -10.62 -6.25
N GLN A 124 0.33 -10.20 -7.37
CA GLN A 124 -0.89 -9.37 -7.36
C GLN A 124 -2.21 -10.18 -7.31
N GLN A 125 -2.15 -11.50 -7.33
CA GLN A 125 -3.30 -12.39 -7.61
C GLN A 125 -4.47 -12.30 -6.61
N ASN A 126 -4.28 -11.71 -5.42
CA ASN A 126 -5.32 -11.63 -4.39
C ASN A 126 -5.62 -10.18 -3.93
N LEU A 127 -5.14 -9.19 -4.64
CA LEU A 127 -5.35 -7.80 -4.27
C LEU A 127 -6.44 -7.20 -5.12
N THR A 128 -7.45 -6.59 -4.47
CA THR A 128 -8.39 -5.71 -5.18
C THR A 128 -7.58 -4.67 -5.92
N SER A 129 -7.59 -4.76 -7.23
CA SER A 129 -6.86 -3.84 -8.09
C SER A 129 -7.55 -2.48 -8.12
N LEU A 130 -6.81 -1.44 -8.47
CA LEU A 130 -7.43 -0.14 -8.75
C LEU A 130 -8.53 -0.28 -9.82
N ASP A 131 -8.33 -1.18 -10.80
CA ASP A 131 -9.29 -1.45 -11.86
C ASP A 131 -10.64 -1.95 -11.32
N GLN A 132 -10.65 -2.85 -10.32
CA GLN A 132 -11.87 -3.34 -9.68
C GLN A 132 -12.61 -2.23 -8.91
N LEU A 133 -11.87 -1.33 -8.24
CA LEU A 133 -12.47 -0.17 -7.58
C LEU A 133 -13.06 0.81 -8.61
N GLU A 134 -12.36 1.05 -9.72
CA GLU A 134 -12.86 1.88 -10.81
C GLU A 134 -14.10 1.26 -11.48
N GLU A 135 -14.11 -0.06 -11.69
CA GLU A 135 -15.27 -0.79 -12.21
C GLU A 135 -16.48 -0.65 -11.29
N LYS A 136 -16.28 -0.75 -9.98
CA LYS A 136 -17.34 -0.51 -9.00
C LYS A 136 -17.89 0.92 -9.06
N VAL A 137 -17.03 1.92 -9.24
CA VAL A 137 -17.47 3.31 -9.43
C VAL A 137 -18.28 3.45 -10.72
N ARG A 138 -17.88 2.83 -11.83
CA ARG A 138 -18.65 2.83 -13.08
C ARG A 138 -20.03 2.20 -12.90
N PHE A 139 -20.12 1.11 -12.14
CA PHE A 139 -21.42 0.52 -11.77
C PHE A 139 -22.33 1.55 -11.08
N PHE A 140 -21.83 2.34 -10.13
CA PHE A 140 -22.63 3.39 -9.49
C PHE A 140 -23.04 4.51 -10.47
N GLN A 141 -22.22 4.81 -11.46
CA GLN A 141 -22.57 5.76 -12.53
C GLN A 141 -23.64 5.21 -13.46
N GLU A 142 -23.59 3.92 -13.79
CA GLU A 142 -24.58 3.24 -14.64
C GLU A 142 -25.93 3.11 -13.94
N THR A 143 -25.94 2.89 -12.64
CA THR A 143 -27.14 2.81 -11.80
C THR A 143 -27.69 4.17 -11.37
N GLY A 144 -27.08 5.28 -11.84
CA GLY A 144 -27.56 6.64 -11.56
C GLY A 144 -27.25 7.18 -10.17
N GLN A 145 -26.43 6.52 -9.39
CA GLN A 145 -26.00 6.97 -8.05
C GLN A 145 -24.92 8.05 -8.11
N LEU A 146 -24.22 8.17 -9.25
CA LEU A 146 -23.17 9.14 -9.51
C LEU A 146 -23.32 9.77 -10.90
N PRO A 147 -22.91 11.04 -11.08
CA PRO A 147 -22.82 11.68 -12.37
C PRO A 147 -21.82 10.97 -13.29
N LYS A 148 -22.22 10.66 -14.53
CA LYS A 148 -21.34 10.03 -15.55
C LYS A 148 -20.20 10.95 -16.00
N LYS A 149 -20.30 12.26 -15.78
CA LYS A 149 -19.26 13.24 -16.15
C LYS A 149 -17.96 13.10 -15.38
N LEU A 150 -17.98 12.45 -14.19
CA LEU A 150 -16.80 12.27 -13.34
C LEU A 150 -16.00 11.05 -13.77
N SER A 151 -14.70 11.18 -13.87
CA SER A 151 -13.82 10.03 -14.14
C SER A 151 -13.76 9.10 -12.93
N ALA A 152 -14.13 7.83 -13.10
CA ALA A 152 -14.03 6.80 -12.05
C ALA A 152 -12.62 6.72 -11.45
N LYS A 153 -11.59 6.83 -12.31
CA LYS A 153 -10.19 6.86 -11.91
C LYS A 153 -9.89 8.02 -10.97
N TYR A 154 -10.39 9.22 -11.27
CA TYR A 154 -10.16 10.40 -10.42
C TYR A 154 -10.90 10.30 -9.11
N ILE A 155 -12.12 9.75 -9.08
CA ILE A 155 -12.85 9.50 -7.82
C ILE A 155 -11.99 8.62 -6.89
N ILE A 156 -11.47 7.49 -7.39
CA ILE A 156 -10.59 6.61 -6.59
C ILE A 156 -9.30 7.31 -6.18
N LEU A 157 -8.72 8.13 -7.06
CA LEU A 157 -7.51 8.90 -6.75
C LEU A 157 -7.77 9.91 -5.61
N PHE A 158 -8.88 10.66 -5.65
CA PHE A 158 -9.24 11.62 -4.61
C PHE A 158 -9.51 10.93 -3.25
N ILE A 159 -10.25 9.82 -3.24
CA ILE A 159 -10.44 9.05 -2.01
C ILE A 159 -9.09 8.58 -1.45
N SER A 160 -8.20 8.11 -2.32
CA SER A 160 -6.86 7.66 -1.92
C SER A 160 -6.01 8.79 -1.34
N ALA A 161 -6.03 9.95 -2.00
CA ALA A 161 -5.29 11.13 -1.56
C ALA A 161 -5.80 11.67 -0.21
N ALA A 162 -7.12 11.75 -0.04
CA ALA A 162 -7.73 12.21 1.22
C ALA A 162 -7.36 11.29 2.39
N THR A 163 -7.34 9.98 2.18
CA THR A 163 -7.09 9.00 3.25
C THR A 163 -5.62 8.85 3.63
N ILE A 164 -4.67 9.16 2.73
CA ILE A 164 -3.23 9.11 3.03
C ILE A 164 -2.71 10.42 3.64
N ALA A 165 -3.38 11.54 3.38
CA ALA A 165 -2.94 12.87 3.78
C ALA A 165 -2.55 13.00 5.27
N PRO A 166 -3.32 12.47 6.24
CA PRO A 166 -2.95 12.56 7.67
C PRO A 166 -1.62 11.90 8.01
N PHE A 167 -1.21 10.92 7.23
CA PHE A 167 0.01 10.14 7.49
C PHE A 167 1.23 10.69 6.78
N THR A 168 1.05 11.51 5.75
CA THR A 168 2.12 12.09 4.94
C THR A 168 2.37 13.58 5.26
N LEU A 169 1.32 14.29 5.71
CA LEU A 169 1.37 15.72 6.09
C LEU A 169 1.44 15.92 7.62
N SER A 170 1.70 14.87 8.37
CA SER A 170 1.61 14.84 9.84
C SER A 170 2.61 15.69 10.61
N TYR A 171 3.55 16.36 9.95
CA TYR A 171 4.40 17.37 10.60
C TYR A 171 3.62 18.65 10.98
N GLU A 172 2.46 18.89 10.36
CA GLU A 172 1.57 20.03 10.66
C GLU A 172 0.39 19.66 11.55
N LEU A 173 0.08 18.36 11.66
CA LEU A 173 -1.03 17.87 12.47
C LEU A 173 -0.48 17.11 13.68
N ASP A 174 -0.84 17.55 14.88
CA ASP A 174 -0.57 16.77 16.08
C ASP A 174 -1.29 15.42 15.98
N LYS A 175 -0.51 14.33 15.92
CA LYS A 175 -1.06 12.97 15.80
C LYS A 175 -1.99 12.58 16.95
N ASN A 176 -1.87 13.27 18.10
CA ASN A 176 -2.72 13.06 19.27
C ASN A 176 -4.09 13.70 19.12
N THR A 177 -4.28 14.62 18.16
CA THR A 177 -5.55 15.31 17.91
C THR A 177 -6.38 14.68 16.80
N LEU A 178 -5.82 13.72 16.05
CA LEU A 178 -6.56 13.05 14.98
C LEU A 178 -7.45 11.93 15.53
N GLU A 179 -8.67 12.29 15.90
CA GLU A 179 -9.71 11.32 16.25
C GLU A 179 -10.15 10.54 15.00
N LYS A 180 -9.84 9.22 15.00
CA LYS A 180 -10.10 8.33 13.85
C LYS A 180 -11.54 8.44 13.33
N ASN A 181 -12.52 8.34 14.21
CA ASN A 181 -13.93 8.30 13.82
C ASN A 181 -14.40 9.64 13.25
N ASP A 182 -13.91 10.74 13.80
CA ASP A 182 -14.21 12.07 13.30
C ASP A 182 -13.57 12.30 11.93
N PHE A 183 -12.32 11.90 11.75
CA PHE A 183 -11.65 11.95 10.44
C PHE A 183 -12.40 11.15 9.38
N ILE A 184 -12.76 9.89 9.66
CA ILE A 184 -13.46 9.02 8.73
C ILE A 184 -14.80 9.64 8.35
N LYS A 185 -15.60 10.08 9.33
CA LYS A 185 -16.89 10.71 9.10
C LYS A 185 -16.77 11.98 8.26
N THR A 186 -15.92 12.91 8.70
CA THR A 186 -15.75 14.19 8.01
C THR A 186 -15.24 13.99 6.58
N THR A 187 -14.26 13.10 6.37
CA THR A 187 -13.73 12.81 5.04
C THR A 187 -14.80 12.19 4.15
N THR A 188 -15.59 11.25 4.66
CA THR A 188 -16.70 10.63 3.93
C THR A 188 -17.72 11.66 3.52
N ASP A 189 -18.18 12.52 4.44
CA ASP A 189 -19.20 13.55 4.17
C ASP A 189 -18.70 14.54 3.10
N LEU A 190 -17.47 15.00 3.18
CA LEU A 190 -16.85 15.91 2.19
C LEU A 190 -16.76 15.26 0.80
N LEU A 191 -16.31 14.01 0.72
CA LEU A 191 -16.21 13.28 -0.55
C LEU A 191 -17.57 13.03 -1.18
N LEU A 192 -18.55 12.60 -0.38
CA LEU A 192 -19.92 12.37 -0.88
C LEU A 192 -20.55 13.65 -1.42
N LYS A 193 -20.37 14.78 -0.71
CA LYS A 193 -20.83 16.08 -1.19
C LYS A 193 -20.16 16.47 -2.49
N ALA A 194 -18.83 16.35 -2.57
CA ALA A 194 -18.07 16.74 -3.76
C ALA A 194 -18.37 15.90 -5.01
N PHE A 195 -18.76 14.63 -4.86
CA PHE A 195 -19.00 13.73 -5.99
C PHE A 195 -20.47 13.68 -6.42
N LYS A 196 -21.43 14.12 -5.61
CA LYS A 196 -22.86 14.10 -5.94
C LYS A 196 -23.39 15.41 -6.52
N GLU A 197 -22.72 16.52 -6.26
CA GLU A 197 -23.00 17.84 -6.86
C GLU A 197 -22.30 17.97 -8.25
#